data_68d2b35890c78a1262054f466dd91ef5
#
_entry.id   68d2b35890c78a1262054f466dd91ef5
#
_cell.length_a   1.000
_cell.length_b   1.000
_cell.length_c   1.000
_cell.angle_alpha   90.00
_cell.angle_beta   90.00
_cell.angle_gamma   90.00
#
_symmetry.space_group_name_H-M   'P 1'
#
loop_
_entity.id
_entity.type
_entity.pdbx_description
1 polymer ?
#
loop_
_entity_poly.entity_id
_entity_poly.type
_entity_poly.pdbx_seq_one_letter_code
_entity_poly.pdbx_strand_id
1 'polypeptide(L)'
;MNIFINVLMAIVQAVISIELFLMLIRAILSWVMPDSEGGIIDFLYYLTEPIISPVRNLLYKIPALQELPIDLSFTVTYMILALILMFI
;
A
#
# COMPACT_ATOMS: atom_id res chain seq x y z
N MET A 1 -2.45 -26.43 14.61
CA MET A 1 -1.41 -25.41 14.57
C MET A 1 -1.27 -24.80 15.96
N ASN A 2 -0.07 -24.42 16.37
CA ASN A 2 0.08 -23.92 17.72
C ASN A 2 -0.38 -22.45 17.83
N ILE A 3 -0.57 -22.01 19.08
CA ILE A 3 -1.09 -20.68 19.36
C ILE A 3 -0.15 -19.57 18.88
N PHE A 4 1.16 -19.83 18.87
CA PHE A 4 2.13 -18.86 18.39
C PHE A 4 1.90 -18.50 16.93
N ILE A 5 1.70 -19.50 16.06
CA ILE A 5 1.45 -19.28 14.65
C ILE A 5 0.12 -18.57 14.44
N ASN A 6 -0.92 -18.93 15.20
CA ASN A 6 -2.22 -18.29 15.09
C ASN A 6 -2.15 -16.79 15.46
N VAL A 7 -1.42 -16.47 16.53
CA VAL A 7 -1.24 -15.09 16.95
C VAL A 7 -0.43 -14.32 15.90
N LEU A 8 0.63 -14.92 15.38
CA LEU A 8 1.46 -14.29 14.35
C LEU A 8 0.63 -13.97 13.10
N MET A 9 -0.18 -14.92 12.65
CA MET A 9 -1.04 -14.72 11.49
C MET A 9 -2.08 -13.64 11.74
N ALA A 10 -2.64 -13.57 12.94
CA ALA A 10 -3.60 -12.53 13.29
C ALA A 10 -2.95 -11.14 13.24
N ILE A 11 -1.71 -11.03 13.70
CA ILE A 11 -0.96 -9.78 13.64
C ILE A 11 -0.71 -9.37 12.18
N VAL A 12 -0.29 -10.32 11.34
CA VAL A 12 -0.04 -10.06 9.92
C VAL A 12 -1.31 -9.59 9.23
N GLN A 13 -2.44 -10.28 9.48
CA GLN A 13 -3.72 -9.89 8.91
C GLN A 13 -4.12 -8.47 9.35
N ALA A 14 -3.93 -8.14 10.61
CA ALA A 14 -4.26 -6.82 11.13
C ALA A 14 -3.40 -5.74 10.48
N VAL A 15 -2.10 -5.98 10.35
CA VAL A 15 -1.19 -5.02 9.73
C VAL A 15 -1.56 -4.79 8.26
N ILE A 16 -1.82 -5.85 7.51
CA ILE A 16 -2.20 -5.72 6.10
C ILE A 16 -3.53 -4.99 5.97
N SER A 17 -4.50 -5.29 6.83
CA SER A 17 -5.81 -4.63 6.79
C SER A 17 -5.68 -3.13 7.06
N ILE A 18 -4.87 -2.76 8.05
CA ILE A 18 -4.62 -1.36 8.37
C ILE A 18 -3.94 -0.66 7.19
N GLU A 19 -2.95 -1.31 6.59
CA GLU A 19 -2.22 -0.74 5.45
C GLU A 19 -3.16 -0.51 4.27
N LEU A 20 -4.02 -1.47 3.94
CA LEU A 20 -5.00 -1.32 2.87
C LEU A 20 -5.95 -0.15 3.13
N PHE A 21 -6.39 0.00 4.38
CA PHE A 21 -7.27 1.10 4.76
C PHE A 21 -6.56 2.44 4.59
N LEU A 22 -5.30 2.53 5.02
CA LEU A 22 -4.52 3.76 4.88
C LEU A 22 -4.27 4.09 3.42
N MET A 23 -4.00 3.10 2.59
CA MET A 23 -3.82 3.30 1.15
C MET A 23 -5.11 3.81 0.51
N LEU A 24 -6.26 3.30 0.94
CA LEU A 24 -7.55 3.77 0.42
C LEU A 24 -7.79 5.23 0.79
N ILE A 25 -7.51 5.61 2.03
CA ILE A 25 -7.64 7.00 2.45
C ILE A 25 -6.70 7.89 1.65
N ARG A 26 -5.45 7.45 1.46
CA ARG A 26 -4.48 8.19 0.66
C ARG A 26 -5.00 8.43 -0.76
N ALA A 27 -5.58 7.40 -1.38
CA ALA A 27 -6.12 7.53 -2.74
C ALA A 27 -7.28 8.52 -2.79
N ILE A 28 -8.21 8.44 -1.84
CA ILE A 28 -9.35 9.34 -1.78
C ILE A 28 -8.89 10.78 -1.59
N LEU A 29 -7.96 11.02 -0.68
CA LEU A 29 -7.45 12.35 -0.41
C LEU A 29 -6.72 12.94 -1.61
N SER A 30 -6.01 12.11 -2.38
CA SER A 30 -5.34 12.61 -3.57
C SER A 30 -6.32 13.03 -4.67
N TRP A 31 -7.54 12.48 -4.67
CA TRP A 31 -8.58 12.88 -5.62
C TRP A 31 -9.35 14.11 -5.14
N VAL A 32 -9.67 14.16 -3.84
CA VAL A 32 -10.50 15.21 -3.25
C VAL A 32 -9.69 16.47 -3.00
N MET A 33 -8.45 16.32 -2.58
CA MET A 33 -7.56 17.44 -2.23
C MET A 33 -6.19 17.25 -2.86
N PRO A 34 -6.09 17.31 -4.21
CA PRO A 34 -4.83 16.99 -4.91
C PRO A 34 -3.71 17.97 -4.59
N ASP A 35 -4.05 19.23 -4.30
CA ASP A 35 -3.06 20.28 -4.00
C ASP A 35 -2.84 20.48 -2.51
N SER A 36 -3.46 19.62 -1.69
CA SER A 36 -3.36 19.77 -0.25
C SER A 36 -1.98 19.33 0.24
N GLU A 37 -1.34 20.21 0.99
CA GLU A 37 -0.13 19.91 1.72
C GLU A 37 -0.46 19.98 3.19
N GLY A 38 -0.24 18.90 3.91
CA GLY A 38 -0.54 18.89 5.32
C GLY A 38 0.04 17.69 6.01
N GLY A 39 0.09 17.75 7.33
CA GLY A 39 0.66 16.71 8.14
C GLY A 39 -0.02 15.35 7.97
N ILE A 40 -1.35 15.37 7.72
CA ILE A 40 -2.10 14.13 7.55
C ILE A 40 -1.68 13.41 6.28
N ILE A 41 -1.57 14.14 5.16
CA ILE A 41 -1.19 13.54 3.88
C ILE A 41 0.25 13.04 3.94
N ASP A 42 1.16 13.83 4.49
CA ASP A 42 2.55 13.41 4.66
C ASP A 42 2.66 12.20 5.57
N PHE A 43 1.86 12.16 6.62
CA PHE A 43 1.83 11.03 7.55
C PHE A 43 1.33 9.76 6.87
N LEU A 44 0.28 9.86 6.04
CA LEU A 44 -0.22 8.71 5.28
C LEU A 44 0.84 8.18 4.30
N TYR A 45 1.54 9.07 3.62
CA TYR A 45 2.62 8.67 2.73
C TYR A 45 3.75 7.99 3.49
N TYR A 46 4.10 8.52 4.66
CA TYR A 46 5.13 7.93 5.49
C TYR A 46 4.78 6.51 5.91
N LEU A 47 3.51 6.25 6.22
CA LEU A 47 3.06 4.91 6.63
C LEU A 47 2.92 3.94 5.47
N THR A 48 2.59 4.42 4.26
CA THR A 48 2.34 3.54 3.12
C THR A 48 3.56 3.35 2.22
N GLU A 49 4.46 4.32 2.12
CA GLU A 49 5.62 4.24 1.23
C GLU A 49 6.58 3.07 1.52
N PRO A 50 6.87 2.68 2.77
CA PRO A 50 7.75 1.54 3.00
C PRO A 50 7.29 0.26 2.33
N ILE A 51 5.98 0.10 2.13
CA ILE A 51 5.39 -1.07 1.48
C ILE A 51 5.35 -0.87 -0.04
N ILE A 52 5.01 0.34 -0.49
CA ILE A 52 4.86 0.64 -1.92
C ILE A 52 6.23 0.80 -2.60
N SER A 53 7.21 1.35 -1.90
CA SER A 53 8.51 1.68 -2.48
C SER A 53 9.23 0.49 -3.11
N PRO A 54 9.31 -0.70 -2.47
CA PRO A 54 9.94 -1.86 -3.12
C PRO A 54 9.24 -2.27 -4.40
N VAL A 55 7.91 -2.21 -4.43
CA VAL A 55 7.14 -2.55 -5.63
C VAL A 55 7.40 -1.52 -6.73
N ARG A 56 7.46 -0.24 -6.36
CA ARG A 56 7.78 0.83 -7.31
C ARG A 56 9.14 0.62 -7.95
N ASN A 57 10.14 0.24 -7.15
CA ASN A 57 11.49 0.00 -7.65
C ASN A 57 11.52 -1.16 -8.64
N LEU A 58 10.75 -2.22 -8.37
CA LEU A 58 10.66 -3.35 -9.28
C LEU A 58 9.98 -2.98 -10.59
N LEU A 59 8.89 -2.21 -10.52
CA LEU A 59 8.15 -1.79 -11.71
C LEU A 59 8.96 -0.83 -12.58
N TYR A 60 9.78 0.02 -11.98
CA TYR A 60 10.57 0.99 -12.71
C TYR A 60 11.72 0.36 -13.49
N LYS A 61 12.00 -0.92 -13.29
CA LYS A 61 12.93 -1.65 -14.13
C LYS A 61 12.38 -1.90 -15.53
N ILE A 62 11.09 -1.71 -15.73
CA ILE A 62 10.44 -1.82 -17.05
C ILE A 62 10.25 -0.40 -17.58
N PRO A 63 11.02 0.00 -18.64
CA PRO A 63 10.98 1.38 -19.11
C PRO A 63 9.60 1.86 -19.55
N ALA A 64 8.78 0.97 -20.11
CA ALA A 64 7.44 1.34 -20.57
C ALA A 64 6.55 1.80 -19.44
N LEU A 65 6.76 1.29 -18.23
CA LEU A 65 5.93 1.65 -17.06
C LEU A 65 6.30 3.01 -16.49
N GLN A 66 7.53 3.48 -16.74
CA GLN A 66 7.97 4.78 -16.25
C GLN A 66 7.27 5.94 -16.96
N GLU A 67 6.78 5.70 -18.17
CA GLU A 67 6.14 6.72 -18.98
C GLU A 67 4.65 6.88 -18.70
N LEU A 68 4.08 6.00 -17.88
CA LEU A 68 2.66 6.04 -17.58
C LEU A 68 2.34 7.15 -16.58
N PRO A 69 1.25 7.90 -16.81
CA PRO A 69 0.84 8.96 -15.89
C PRO A 69 0.21 8.43 -14.59
N ILE A 70 -0.08 7.14 -14.55
CA ILE A 70 -0.73 6.50 -13.41
C ILE A 70 0.31 5.86 -12.51
N ASP A 71 0.12 5.97 -11.20
CA ASP A 71 0.98 5.31 -10.22
C ASP A 71 0.61 3.83 -10.15
N LEU A 72 1.18 3.03 -11.04
CA LEU A 72 0.93 1.60 -11.06
C LEU A 72 1.47 0.90 -9.83
N SER A 73 2.53 1.44 -9.21
CA SER A 73 3.10 0.81 -8.02
C SER A 73 2.12 0.81 -6.87
N PHE A 74 1.34 1.89 -6.71
CA PHE A 74 0.28 1.94 -5.70
C PHE A 74 -0.78 0.87 -5.97
N THR A 75 -1.28 0.80 -7.20
CA THR A 75 -2.32 -0.15 -7.58
C THR A 75 -1.85 -1.59 -7.44
N VAL A 76 -0.65 -1.88 -7.93
CA VAL A 76 -0.08 -3.24 -7.84
C VAL A 76 0.14 -3.64 -6.39
N THR A 77 0.66 -2.74 -5.57
CA THR A 77 0.86 -3.03 -4.14
C THR A 77 -0.48 -3.32 -3.45
N TYR A 78 -1.50 -2.53 -3.73
CA TYR A 78 -2.83 -2.74 -3.17
C TYR A 78 -3.36 -4.12 -3.54
N MET A 79 -3.23 -4.49 -4.82
CA MET A 79 -3.70 -5.79 -5.30
C MET A 79 -2.92 -6.94 -4.65
N ILE A 80 -1.61 -6.81 -4.51
CA ILE A 80 -0.78 -7.83 -3.88
C ILE A 80 -1.20 -8.02 -2.42
N LEU A 81 -1.36 -6.94 -1.67
CA LEU A 81 -1.77 -7.02 -0.27
C LEU A 81 -3.16 -7.61 -0.13
N ALA A 82 -4.07 -7.23 -1.01
CA ALA A 82 -5.44 -7.78 -0.98
C ALA A 82 -5.44 -9.28 -1.25
N LEU A 83 -4.63 -9.73 -2.21
CA LEU A 83 -4.50 -11.16 -2.50
C LEU A 83 -3.90 -11.92 -1.33
N ILE A 84 -2.87 -11.38 -0.70
CA ILE A 84 -2.26 -12.01 0.46
C ILE A 84 -3.29 -12.14 1.58
N LEU A 85 -4.05 -11.08 1.84
CA LEU A 85 -5.07 -11.11 2.87
C LEU A 85 -6.15 -12.14 2.59
N MET A 86 -6.50 -12.32 1.31
CA MET A 86 -7.50 -13.30 0.91
C MET A 86 -7.06 -14.74 1.19
N PHE A 87 -5.75 -15.02 1.09
CA PHE A 87 -5.22 -16.37 1.26
C PHE A 87 -4.66 -16.66 2.65
N ILE A 88 -4.57 -15.68 3.49
CA ILE A 88 -4.22 -15.88 4.89
C ILE A 88 -5.50 -16.23 5.71
#